data_010c1565257290f75c5e16fd05f4c728
#
_entry.id   010c1565257290f75c5e16fd05f4c728
#
_cell.length_a   1.000
_cell.length_b   1.000
_cell.length_c   1.000
_cell.angle_alpha   90.00
_cell.angle_beta   90.00
_cell.angle_gamma   90.00
#
_symmetry.space_group_name_H-M   'P 1'
#
loop_
_entity.id
_entity.type
_entity.pdbx_description
1 polymer ?
#
loop_
_entity_poly.entity_id
_entity_poly.type
_entity_poly.pdbx_seq_one_letter_code
_entity_poly.pdbx_strand_id
1 'polypeptide(L)'
;GIVIAFPIFSLTYYTMVRTSTPQFCATCHEIQPAYDTWKTSTHVNNAQGFVADCMDCHLPAPQDTIDFFYAKTFHGIKDIIKHFTIETYDRAKNREAAYASFKNAQCRKCHRNLLSIPNNRGAWLAHKATLYPRPGLEKRCIDCHRNLVHNPSPVYRFKQYRPLYQGTGMQY
;
A
#
# COMPACT_ATOMS: atom_id res chain seq x y z
N GLY A 1 -7.65 8.05 39.71
CA GLY A 1 -7.15 7.26 38.52
C GLY A 1 -7.97 7.52 37.29
N ILE A 2 -9.28 7.38 37.24
CA ILE A 2 -10.13 7.48 36.04
C ILE A 2 -10.09 8.87 35.43
N VAL A 3 -10.07 9.94 36.22
CA VAL A 3 -10.04 11.35 35.75
C VAL A 3 -8.79 11.67 34.92
N ILE A 4 -7.69 10.99 35.19
CA ILE A 4 -6.43 11.18 34.42
C ILE A 4 -6.35 10.16 33.25
N ALA A 5 -6.79 8.94 33.48
CA ALA A 5 -6.73 7.88 32.48
C ALA A 5 -7.61 8.17 31.26
N PHE A 6 -8.81 8.71 31.46
CA PHE A 6 -9.75 9.00 30.36
C PHE A 6 -9.20 10.03 29.35
N PRO A 7 -8.71 11.23 29.75
CA PRO A 7 -8.16 12.17 28.78
C PRO A 7 -6.90 11.65 28.08
N ILE A 8 -6.04 10.89 28.76
CA ILE A 8 -4.86 10.27 28.14
C ILE A 8 -5.31 9.26 27.07
N PHE A 9 -6.26 8.39 27.39
CA PHE A 9 -6.79 7.42 26.42
C PHE A 9 -7.46 8.12 25.24
N SER A 10 -8.28 9.15 25.51
CA SER A 10 -8.96 9.90 24.46
C SER A 10 -7.98 10.64 23.54
N LEU A 11 -6.93 11.24 24.09
CA LEU A 11 -5.89 11.89 23.32
C LEU A 11 -5.09 10.89 22.47
N THR A 12 -4.74 9.74 23.05
CA THR A 12 -4.05 8.67 22.34
C THR A 12 -4.90 8.16 21.20
N TYR A 13 -6.17 7.86 21.44
CA TYR A 13 -7.09 7.40 20.41
C TYR A 13 -7.26 8.44 19.29
N TYR A 14 -7.50 9.71 19.66
CA TYR A 14 -7.63 10.80 18.71
C TYR A 14 -6.36 10.94 17.84
N THR A 15 -5.18 10.92 18.45
CA THR A 15 -3.90 10.99 17.74
C THR A 15 -3.74 9.81 16.79
N MET A 16 -4.06 8.60 17.23
CA MET A 16 -3.99 7.40 16.40
C MET A 16 -4.89 7.49 15.18
N VAL A 17 -6.12 7.94 15.34
CA VAL A 17 -7.06 8.11 14.22
C VAL A 17 -6.56 9.19 13.24
N ARG A 18 -6.16 10.35 13.76
CA ARG A 18 -5.71 11.48 12.93
C ARG A 18 -4.44 11.17 12.14
N THR A 19 -3.51 10.42 12.72
CA THR A 19 -2.25 10.02 12.08
C THR A 19 -2.37 8.75 11.23
N SER A 20 -3.60 8.26 11.02
CA SER A 20 -3.86 7.03 10.26
C SER A 20 -4.39 7.27 8.86
N THR A 21 -4.62 8.53 8.49
CA THR A 21 -5.20 8.87 7.18
C THR A 21 -4.14 8.96 6.09
N PRO A 22 -4.46 8.62 4.84
CA PRO A 22 -3.55 8.82 3.70
C PRO A 22 -3.10 10.28 3.55
N GLN A 23 -3.97 11.24 3.88
CA GLN A 23 -3.66 12.67 3.86
C GLN A 23 -2.56 13.02 4.86
N PHE A 24 -2.61 12.44 6.07
CA PHE A 24 -1.56 12.63 7.05
C PHE A 24 -0.22 12.05 6.57
N CYS A 25 -0.21 10.85 5.99
CA CYS A 25 1.00 10.26 5.41
C CYS A 25 1.61 11.17 4.33
N ALA A 26 0.76 11.80 3.53
CA ALA A 26 1.16 12.70 2.44
C ALA A 26 1.61 14.10 2.89
N THR A 27 1.61 14.41 4.19
CA THR A 27 2.18 15.68 4.69
C THR A 27 3.70 15.74 4.52
N CYS A 28 4.37 14.57 4.44
CA CYS A 28 5.79 14.50 4.13
C CYS A 28 5.98 14.46 2.61
N HIS A 29 6.83 15.36 2.09
CA HIS A 29 7.09 15.49 0.65
C HIS A 29 7.69 14.22 0.02
N GLU A 30 8.40 13.39 0.79
CA GLU A 30 8.93 12.11 0.34
C GLU A 30 7.84 11.12 -0.02
N ILE A 31 6.71 11.18 0.69
CA ILE A 31 5.57 10.27 0.54
C ILE A 31 4.58 10.77 -0.52
N GLN A 32 4.59 12.07 -0.84
CA GLN A 32 3.65 12.67 -1.80
C GLN A 32 3.56 11.91 -3.14
N PRO A 33 4.66 11.48 -3.79
CA PRO A 33 4.57 10.72 -5.04
C PRO A 33 3.93 9.33 -4.86
N ALA A 34 4.11 8.70 -3.70
CA ALA A 34 3.45 7.44 -3.39
C ALA A 34 1.95 7.63 -3.19
N TYR A 35 1.55 8.71 -2.52
CA TYR A 35 0.15 9.12 -2.35
C TYR A 35 -0.52 9.41 -3.71
N ASP A 36 0.15 10.12 -4.62
CA ASP A 36 -0.40 10.45 -5.93
C ASP A 36 -0.63 9.20 -6.80
N THR A 37 0.30 8.25 -6.77
CA THR A 37 0.14 6.98 -7.49
C THR A 37 -0.92 6.08 -6.84
N TRP A 38 -1.05 6.10 -5.51
CA TRP A 38 -2.09 5.40 -4.77
C TRP A 38 -3.49 5.88 -5.20
N LYS A 39 -3.75 7.18 -5.30
CA LYS A 39 -5.04 7.74 -5.72
C LYS A 39 -5.53 7.22 -7.08
N THR A 40 -4.61 6.88 -7.96
CA THR A 40 -4.92 6.39 -9.31
C THR A 40 -4.88 4.87 -9.44
N SER A 41 -4.58 4.17 -8.34
CA SER A 41 -4.51 2.71 -8.33
C SER A 41 -5.90 2.06 -8.28
N THR A 42 -5.98 0.81 -8.69
CA THR A 42 -7.21 0.01 -8.58
C THR A 42 -7.64 -0.27 -7.14
N HIS A 43 -6.76 -0.02 -6.16
CA HIS A 43 -7.06 -0.14 -4.74
C HIS A 43 -7.83 1.07 -4.18
N VAL A 44 -7.95 2.13 -4.96
CA VAL A 44 -8.76 3.32 -4.64
C VAL A 44 -9.82 3.54 -5.71
N ASN A 45 -9.42 3.44 -6.96
CA ASN A 45 -10.30 3.73 -8.10
C ASN A 45 -10.77 2.40 -8.74
N ASN A 46 -11.84 1.86 -8.23
CA ASN A 46 -12.45 0.61 -8.70
C ASN A 46 -13.98 0.72 -8.73
N ALA A 47 -14.60 -0.16 -9.53
CA ALA A 47 -16.06 -0.15 -9.74
C ALA A 47 -16.87 -0.50 -8.48
N GLN A 48 -16.24 -1.11 -7.46
CA GLN A 48 -16.90 -1.51 -6.22
C GLN A 48 -16.88 -0.42 -5.15
N GLY A 49 -16.17 0.70 -5.37
CA GLY A 49 -16.04 1.79 -4.41
C GLY A 49 -15.20 1.43 -3.17
N PHE A 50 -14.45 0.35 -3.20
CA PHE A 50 -13.57 -0.04 -2.12
C PHE A 50 -12.30 0.82 -2.13
N VAL A 51 -11.94 1.37 -0.95
CA VAL A 51 -10.70 2.10 -0.77
C VAL A 51 -9.84 1.35 0.25
N ALA A 52 -8.65 0.93 -0.18
CA ALA A 52 -7.63 0.41 0.72
C ALA A 52 -6.67 1.55 1.07
N ASP A 53 -6.60 1.89 2.35
CA ASP A 53 -5.74 2.94 2.86
C ASP A 53 -4.28 2.50 2.99
N CYS A 54 -3.39 3.47 3.20
CA CYS A 54 -1.95 3.20 3.38
C CYS A 54 -1.70 2.16 4.49
N MET A 55 -2.43 2.27 5.60
CA MET A 55 -2.30 1.36 6.73
C MET A 55 -2.73 -0.06 6.42
N ASP A 56 -3.70 -0.26 5.53
CA ASP A 56 -4.21 -1.61 5.23
C ASP A 56 -3.12 -2.51 4.66
N CYS A 57 -2.17 -1.91 3.94
CA CYS A 57 -1.03 -2.62 3.36
C CYS A 57 0.24 -2.51 4.22
N HIS A 58 0.51 -1.33 4.81
CA HIS A 58 1.79 -1.04 5.46
C HIS A 58 1.84 -1.40 6.95
N LEU A 59 0.70 -1.64 7.59
CA LEU A 59 0.64 -2.02 9.00
C LEU A 59 -0.02 -3.38 9.20
N PRO A 60 0.26 -4.07 10.32
CA PRO A 60 -0.50 -5.24 10.76
C PRO A 60 -2.00 -4.93 10.86
N ALA A 61 -2.81 -5.96 10.96
CA ALA A 61 -4.24 -5.76 11.16
C ALA A 61 -4.52 -5.13 12.55
N PRO A 62 -5.48 -4.20 12.67
CA PRO A 62 -5.82 -3.62 13.98
C PRO A 62 -6.24 -4.64 15.01
N GLN A 63 -6.71 -5.83 14.59
CA GLN A 63 -7.04 -6.95 15.47
C GLN A 63 -5.80 -7.52 16.18
N ASP A 64 -4.63 -7.44 15.52
CA ASP A 64 -3.34 -7.78 16.13
C ASP A 64 -2.82 -6.56 16.90
N THR A 65 -3.54 -6.16 17.93
CA THR A 65 -3.45 -4.86 18.62
C THR A 65 -2.03 -4.50 19.03
N ILE A 66 -1.29 -5.42 19.64
CA ILE A 66 0.09 -5.16 20.11
C ILE A 66 1.01 -4.91 18.93
N ASP A 67 0.97 -5.78 17.93
CA ASP A 67 1.81 -5.65 16.73
C ASP A 67 1.46 -4.39 15.94
N PHE A 68 0.17 -4.05 15.87
CA PHE A 68 -0.30 -2.83 15.22
C PHE A 68 0.25 -1.58 15.91
N PHE A 69 0.10 -1.46 17.23
CA PHE A 69 0.60 -0.30 17.98
C PHE A 69 2.11 -0.20 17.93
N TYR A 70 2.82 -1.31 18.09
CA TYR A 70 4.26 -1.36 17.98
C TYR A 70 4.73 -0.90 16.60
N ALA A 71 4.21 -1.50 15.54
CA ALA A 71 4.58 -1.18 14.17
C ALA A 71 4.28 0.29 13.84
N LYS A 72 3.09 0.79 14.20
CA LYS A 72 2.69 2.18 13.95
C LYS A 72 3.59 3.17 14.68
N THR A 73 3.88 2.92 15.95
CA THR A 73 4.75 3.81 16.75
C THR A 73 6.18 3.77 16.22
N PHE A 74 6.73 2.57 16.02
CA PHE A 74 8.10 2.40 15.54
C PHE A 74 8.31 3.02 14.15
N HIS A 75 7.43 2.72 13.20
CA HIS A 75 7.53 3.28 11.84
C HIS A 75 7.30 4.78 11.85
N GLY A 76 6.34 5.28 12.61
CA GLY A 76 6.07 6.71 12.71
C GLY A 76 7.26 7.50 13.26
N ILE A 77 7.86 7.06 14.35
CA ILE A 77 9.06 7.69 14.93
C ILE A 77 10.23 7.61 13.95
N LYS A 78 10.46 6.44 13.37
CA LYS A 78 11.53 6.23 12.39
C LYS A 78 11.38 7.16 11.18
N ASP A 79 10.18 7.33 10.67
CA ASP A 79 9.93 8.15 9.49
C ASP A 79 10.10 9.65 9.81
N ILE A 80 9.68 10.11 11.00
CA ILE A 80 9.93 11.48 11.48
C ILE A 80 11.44 11.72 11.61
N ILE A 81 12.19 10.83 12.27
CA ILE A 81 13.64 10.98 12.42
C ILE A 81 14.30 11.03 11.03
N LYS A 82 13.92 10.14 10.13
CA LYS A 82 14.49 10.12 8.78
C LYS A 82 14.18 11.40 8.01
N HIS A 83 12.98 11.94 8.12
CA HIS A 83 12.62 13.19 7.46
C HIS A 83 13.56 14.34 7.82
N PHE A 84 13.98 14.44 9.09
CA PHE A 84 14.89 15.49 9.55
C PHE A 84 16.39 15.17 9.40
N THR A 85 16.78 13.91 9.18
CA THR A 85 18.19 13.50 9.21
C THR A 85 18.72 13.05 7.84
N ILE A 86 17.87 12.72 6.88
CA ILE A 86 18.29 12.21 5.57
C ILE A 86 18.25 13.34 4.54
N GLU A 87 19.42 13.66 3.97
CA GLU A 87 19.53 14.66 2.90
C GLU A 87 18.89 14.21 1.57
N THR A 88 18.95 12.91 1.26
CA THR A 88 18.44 12.35 0.02
C THR A 88 17.57 11.13 0.25
N TYR A 89 16.35 11.15 -0.27
CA TYR A 89 15.41 10.04 -0.17
C TYR A 89 15.50 9.12 -1.39
N ASP A 90 16.09 7.94 -1.20
CA ASP A 90 16.18 6.91 -2.24
C ASP A 90 14.87 6.11 -2.32
N ARG A 91 14.00 6.48 -3.26
CA ARG A 91 12.71 5.81 -3.47
C ARG A 91 12.85 4.37 -3.92
N ALA A 92 13.85 4.05 -4.74
CA ALA A 92 14.04 2.68 -5.24
C ALA A 92 14.41 1.74 -4.10
N LYS A 93 15.38 2.14 -3.28
CA LYS A 93 15.81 1.39 -2.09
C LYS A 93 14.68 1.20 -1.08
N ASN A 94 13.92 2.27 -0.78
CA ASN A 94 12.81 2.20 0.16
C ASN A 94 11.66 1.33 -0.36
N ARG A 95 11.39 1.34 -1.66
CA ARG A 95 10.42 0.46 -2.30
C ARG A 95 10.80 -1.01 -2.19
N GLU A 96 12.05 -1.36 -2.46
CA GLU A 96 12.53 -2.75 -2.31
C GLU A 96 12.47 -3.19 -0.84
N ALA A 97 12.83 -2.32 0.10
CA ALA A 97 12.68 -2.60 1.52
C ALA A 97 11.21 -2.82 1.93
N ALA A 98 10.28 -2.04 1.37
CA ALA A 98 8.85 -2.26 1.57
C ALA A 98 8.41 -3.61 1.00
N TYR A 99 8.81 -3.96 -0.22
CA TYR A 99 8.51 -5.28 -0.79
C TYR A 99 9.06 -6.43 0.05
N ALA A 100 10.23 -6.28 0.63
CA ALA A 100 10.80 -7.27 1.54
C ALA A 100 9.97 -7.45 2.83
N SER A 101 9.31 -6.40 3.31
CA SER A 101 8.55 -6.41 4.56
C SER A 101 7.12 -6.96 4.43
N PHE A 102 6.52 -6.98 3.23
CA PHE A 102 5.14 -7.42 3.05
C PHE A 102 4.95 -8.91 3.30
N LYS A 103 3.94 -9.23 4.10
CA LYS A 103 3.48 -10.59 4.38
C LYS A 103 2.15 -10.87 3.66
N ASN A 104 1.91 -12.12 3.29
CA ASN A 104 0.65 -12.53 2.65
C ASN A 104 -0.59 -12.20 3.50
N ALA A 105 -0.45 -12.16 4.82
CA ALA A 105 -1.54 -11.83 5.73
C ALA A 105 -2.12 -10.43 5.47
N GLN A 106 -1.30 -9.45 5.08
CA GLN A 106 -1.74 -8.08 4.77
C GLN A 106 -2.68 -8.05 3.56
N CYS A 107 -2.33 -8.77 2.50
CA CYS A 107 -3.18 -8.91 1.31
C CYS A 107 -4.47 -9.68 1.60
N ARG A 108 -4.36 -10.74 2.39
CA ARG A 108 -5.46 -11.64 2.73
C ARG A 108 -6.49 -11.05 3.70
N LYS A 109 -6.26 -9.89 4.27
CA LYS A 109 -7.32 -9.15 4.99
C LYS A 109 -8.57 -8.96 4.12
N CYS A 110 -8.36 -8.61 2.84
CA CYS A 110 -9.42 -8.36 1.87
C CYS A 110 -9.53 -9.48 0.82
N HIS A 111 -8.40 -10.00 0.32
CA HIS A 111 -8.35 -11.03 -0.71
C HIS A 111 -8.50 -12.45 -0.13
N ARG A 112 -9.71 -12.79 0.32
CA ARG A 112 -9.97 -14.08 0.99
C ARG A 112 -10.38 -15.19 0.02
N ASN A 113 -11.04 -14.83 -1.09
CA ASN A 113 -11.71 -15.78 -2.01
C ASN A 113 -10.91 -15.99 -3.31
N LEU A 114 -9.59 -16.11 -3.24
CA LEU A 114 -8.72 -16.21 -4.40
C LEU A 114 -8.96 -17.43 -5.28
N LEU A 115 -9.56 -18.50 -4.72
CA LEU A 115 -9.88 -19.72 -5.46
C LEU A 115 -11.35 -19.79 -5.90
N SER A 116 -12.21 -18.88 -5.44
CA SER A 116 -13.65 -18.93 -5.71
C SER A 116 -14.04 -18.25 -7.03
N ILE A 117 -13.17 -17.39 -7.57
CA ILE A 117 -13.40 -16.66 -8.83
C ILE A 117 -12.20 -16.91 -9.75
N PRO A 118 -12.08 -18.11 -10.33
CA PRO A 118 -10.98 -18.40 -11.24
C PRO A 118 -11.30 -17.83 -12.62
N ASN A 119 -10.71 -16.70 -12.98
CA ASN A 119 -10.82 -16.16 -14.33
C ASN A 119 -10.07 -17.00 -15.36
N ASN A 120 -9.02 -17.70 -14.92
CA ASN A 120 -8.29 -18.66 -15.73
C ASN A 120 -7.58 -19.72 -14.87
N ARG A 121 -7.32 -20.86 -15.49
CA ARG A 121 -6.68 -22.00 -14.81
C ARG A 121 -5.28 -21.69 -14.28
N GLY A 122 -4.49 -20.88 -14.99
CA GLY A 122 -3.14 -20.49 -14.57
C GLY A 122 -3.16 -19.68 -13.28
N ALA A 123 -4.03 -18.67 -13.20
CA ALA A 123 -4.19 -17.86 -11.99
C ALA A 123 -4.66 -18.72 -10.80
N TRP A 124 -5.62 -19.62 -11.04
CA TRP A 124 -6.10 -20.54 -9.99
C TRP A 124 -4.98 -21.42 -9.44
N LEU A 125 -4.17 -22.02 -10.32
CA LEU A 125 -3.04 -22.86 -9.91
C LEU A 125 -1.98 -22.08 -9.14
N ALA A 126 -1.65 -20.85 -9.58
CA ALA A 126 -0.69 -19.98 -8.90
C ALA A 126 -1.19 -19.58 -7.50
N HIS A 127 -2.45 -19.19 -7.37
CA HIS A 127 -3.05 -18.84 -6.08
C HIS A 127 -3.14 -20.07 -5.16
N LYS A 128 -3.52 -21.25 -5.69
CA LYS A 128 -3.54 -22.50 -4.92
C LYS A 128 -2.14 -22.83 -4.37
N ALA A 129 -1.09 -22.72 -5.20
CA ALA A 129 0.28 -22.97 -4.77
C ALA A 129 0.78 -21.95 -3.71
N THR A 130 0.30 -20.70 -3.75
CA THR A 130 0.64 -19.68 -2.75
C THR A 130 -0.11 -19.88 -1.43
N LEU A 131 -1.37 -20.33 -1.49
CA LEU A 131 -2.20 -20.57 -0.30
C LEU A 131 -1.85 -21.87 0.41
N TYR A 132 -1.42 -22.88 -0.34
CA TYR A 132 -1.05 -24.21 0.14
C TYR A 132 0.35 -24.55 -0.37
N PRO A 133 1.40 -23.86 0.10
CA PRO A 133 2.74 -24.07 -0.38
C PRO A 133 3.28 -25.44 0.03
N ARG A 134 4.12 -26.01 -0.80
CA ARG A 134 4.98 -27.12 -0.39
C ARG A 134 6.13 -26.55 0.45
N PRO A 135 6.64 -27.29 1.45
CA PRO A 135 7.78 -26.85 2.24
C PRO A 135 8.97 -26.41 1.34
N GLY A 136 9.51 -25.23 1.62
CA GLY A 136 10.61 -24.65 0.84
C GLY A 136 10.22 -24.01 -0.51
N LEU A 137 8.92 -23.97 -0.85
CA LEU A 137 8.41 -23.34 -2.07
C LEU A 137 7.39 -22.24 -1.78
N GLU A 138 7.48 -21.65 -0.59
CA GLU A 138 6.61 -20.57 -0.16
C GLU A 138 6.82 -19.34 -1.06
N LYS A 139 5.70 -18.76 -1.52
CA LYS A 139 5.68 -17.54 -2.33
C LYS A 139 4.86 -16.47 -1.66
N ARG A 140 5.31 -15.22 -1.79
CA ARG A 140 4.55 -14.08 -1.32
C ARG A 140 3.70 -13.53 -2.45
N CYS A 141 2.54 -12.99 -2.10
CA CYS A 141 1.66 -12.34 -3.08
C CYS A 141 2.42 -11.25 -3.86
N ILE A 142 3.26 -10.49 -3.15
CA ILE A 142 4.03 -9.39 -3.74
C ILE A 142 5.12 -9.86 -4.71
N ASP A 143 5.53 -11.12 -4.69
CA ASP A 143 6.55 -11.62 -5.62
C ASP A 143 6.02 -11.69 -7.07
N CYS A 144 4.69 -11.90 -7.22
CA CYS A 144 4.01 -11.87 -8.52
C CYS A 144 3.28 -10.55 -8.76
N HIS A 145 2.73 -9.93 -7.72
CA HIS A 145 1.91 -8.72 -7.78
C HIS A 145 2.70 -7.47 -7.38
N ARG A 146 3.76 -7.18 -8.10
CA ARG A 146 4.54 -5.94 -7.92
C ARG A 146 3.85 -4.75 -8.59
N ASN A 147 4.14 -3.55 -8.11
CA ASN A 147 3.65 -2.30 -8.69
C ASN A 147 2.12 -2.14 -8.73
N LEU A 148 1.39 -2.77 -7.80
CA LEU A 148 -0.07 -2.71 -7.76
C LEU A 148 -0.60 -1.31 -7.46
N VAL A 149 0.05 -0.59 -6.55
CA VAL A 149 -0.42 0.67 -5.99
C VAL A 149 0.47 1.83 -6.37
N HIS A 150 1.79 1.66 -6.20
CA HIS A 150 2.78 2.72 -6.45
C HIS A 150 3.41 2.57 -7.84
N ASN A 151 2.60 2.27 -8.83
CA ASN A 151 3.01 2.27 -10.22
C ASN A 151 2.81 3.67 -10.83
N PRO A 152 3.66 4.13 -11.75
CA PRO A 152 3.38 5.35 -12.50
C PRO A 152 1.99 5.29 -13.11
N SER A 153 1.19 6.31 -12.86
CA SER A 153 -0.19 6.40 -13.36
C SER A 153 -0.25 6.12 -14.87
N PRO A 154 -1.29 5.44 -15.36
CA PRO A 154 -1.55 5.29 -16.80
C PRO A 154 -1.53 6.62 -17.57
N VAL A 155 -1.88 7.73 -16.92
CA VAL A 155 -1.80 9.07 -17.50
C VAL A 155 -0.38 9.42 -17.95
N TYR A 156 0.66 8.95 -17.25
CA TYR A 156 2.05 9.14 -17.71
C TYR A 156 2.39 8.25 -18.91
N ARG A 157 1.82 7.05 -19.02
CA ARG A 157 1.99 6.20 -20.21
C ARG A 157 1.35 6.82 -21.44
N PHE A 158 0.16 7.39 -21.33
CA PHE A 158 -0.51 8.08 -22.44
C PHE A 158 0.27 9.33 -22.88
N LYS A 159 0.88 10.08 -21.96
CA LYS A 159 1.73 11.22 -22.33
C LYS A 159 3.00 10.80 -23.08
N GLN A 160 3.56 9.62 -22.80
CA GLN A 160 4.71 9.09 -23.52
C GLN A 160 4.36 8.56 -24.93
N TYR A 161 3.10 8.13 -25.15
CA TYR A 161 2.65 7.66 -26.47
C TYR A 161 2.05 8.77 -27.36
N ARG A 162 1.94 10.00 -26.87
CA ARG A 162 1.39 11.12 -27.64
C ARG A 162 2.20 11.56 -28.88
N PRO A 163 3.51 11.33 -29.01
CA PRO A 163 4.22 11.67 -30.24
C PRO A 163 3.80 10.88 -31.49
N LEU A 164 3.16 9.73 -31.34
CA LEU A 164 2.77 8.91 -32.50
C LEU A 164 1.44 9.33 -33.13
N TYR A 165 0.69 10.24 -32.54
CA TYR A 165 -0.61 10.69 -33.06
C TYR A 165 -0.61 12.14 -33.61
N GLN A 166 0.56 12.77 -33.74
CA GLN A 166 0.69 14.08 -34.34
C GLN A 166 1.18 14.01 -35.81
N GLY A 167 0.56 13.19 -36.59
CA GLY A 167 1.01 13.09 -37.98
C GLY A 167 0.04 12.42 -38.93
N THR A 168 -1.22 12.79 -38.93
CA THR A 168 -2.04 12.73 -40.16
C THR A 168 -3.21 13.70 -39.96
N GLY A 169 -3.04 14.90 -40.48
CA GLY A 169 -4.15 15.78 -40.72
C GLY A 169 -5.07 15.15 -41.77
N MET A 170 -6.26 14.78 -41.32
CA MET A 170 -7.41 14.74 -42.23
C MET A 170 -8.24 15.97 -41.92
N GLN A 171 -8.11 16.94 -42.78
CA GLN A 171 -9.11 18.00 -42.99
C GLN A 171 -10.33 17.35 -43.62
N TYR A 172 -11.47 17.49 -42.99
CA TYR A 172 -12.80 17.43 -43.59
C TYR A 172 -13.49 18.75 -43.28
#